data_02534fff20566ce9cbd503f736cdcd85
#
_entry.id   02534fff20566ce9cbd503f736cdcd85
#
_cell.length_a   1.000
_cell.length_b   1.000
_cell.length_c   1.000
_cell.angle_alpha   90.00
_cell.angle_beta   90.00
_cell.angle_gamma   90.00
#
_symmetry.space_group_name_H-M   'P 1'
#
loop_
_entity.id
_entity.type
_entity.pdbx_description
1 polymer ?
#
loop_
_entity_poly.entity_id
_entity_poly.type
_entity_poly.pdbx_seq_one_letter_code
_entity_poly.pdbx_strand_id
1 'polypeptide(L)'
;MTNKLLALLLPDALTIAQIAEAKKPRQIPDWYPDKDSLYRAVESIPPFGIYKDNYIVTGTSFSGGRVTKDNSDAKFQISLRHRLIKSILPLHTYLFLTYTQKSFWEIYKDSKPFYENNYNPTLGFGMPITRGDKVVGVGFLQFEHESNGRDSIWSRSWNRITLQAIYEIDPHFTVQAKFWIPFALSDNPHIVRYAGYGQVAGTYKTRNERFRFSMLVVKRGGWNLNANFQMDAAFRLSKISNQYIYLQYYNGYAESMIDYDRFHSYLRIGFAIKPKHFSIF
;
A
#
# COMPACT_ATOMS: atom_id res chain seq x y z
N MET A 1 -59.81 9.07 -35.41
CA MET A 1 -58.63 9.91 -35.00
C MET A 1 -58.45 9.83 -33.49
N THR A 2 -58.30 8.67 -32.86
CA THR A 2 -58.21 8.56 -31.38
C THR A 2 -57.26 7.49 -30.85
N ASN A 3 -56.34 6.97 -31.67
CA ASN A 3 -55.41 5.92 -31.23
C ASN A 3 -53.91 6.27 -31.31
N LYS A 4 -53.56 7.55 -31.59
CA LYS A 4 -52.15 7.99 -31.66
C LYS A 4 -51.66 8.80 -30.45
N LEU A 5 -52.55 9.20 -29.54
CA LEU A 5 -52.18 10.01 -28.36
C LEU A 5 -51.92 9.19 -27.10
N LEU A 6 -52.28 7.89 -27.09
CA LEU A 6 -52.07 7.03 -25.90
C LEU A 6 -50.68 6.33 -25.89
N ALA A 7 -49.98 6.34 -27.02
CA ALA A 7 -48.65 5.73 -27.13
C ALA A 7 -47.48 6.64 -26.68
N LEU A 8 -47.77 7.89 -26.31
CA LEU A 8 -46.77 8.88 -25.89
C LEU A 8 -46.66 9.11 -24.36
N LEU A 9 -47.47 8.38 -23.57
CA LEU A 9 -47.54 8.55 -22.11
C LEU A 9 -47.23 7.30 -21.28
N LEU A 10 -46.86 6.20 -21.91
CA LEU A 10 -46.36 5.04 -21.19
C LEU A 10 -44.83 4.96 -21.42
N PRO A 11 -44.01 5.18 -20.41
CA PRO A 11 -42.60 4.78 -20.51
C PRO A 11 -42.60 3.27 -20.78
N ASP A 12 -41.89 2.86 -21.82
CA ASP A 12 -41.81 1.47 -22.26
C ASP A 12 -41.66 0.55 -21.08
N ALA A 13 -42.58 -0.42 -20.97
CA ALA A 13 -42.50 -1.48 -19.94
C ALA A 13 -41.14 -2.25 -20.04
N LEU A 14 -40.50 -2.18 -21.21
CA LEU A 14 -39.11 -2.65 -21.42
C LEU A 14 -38.09 -1.86 -20.59
N THR A 15 -38.24 -0.54 -20.46
CA THR A 15 -37.30 0.32 -19.70
C THR A 15 -37.40 0.07 -18.19
N ILE A 16 -38.59 -0.20 -17.69
CA ILE A 16 -38.80 -0.56 -16.26
C ILE A 16 -38.25 -1.96 -15.95
N ALA A 17 -38.43 -2.91 -16.86
CA ALA A 17 -37.85 -4.25 -16.74
C ALA A 17 -36.32 -4.24 -16.84
N GLN A 18 -35.74 -3.44 -17.74
CA GLN A 18 -34.29 -3.25 -17.88
C GLN A 18 -33.69 -2.53 -16.68
N ILE A 19 -34.39 -1.54 -16.10
CA ILE A 19 -33.98 -0.88 -14.85
C ILE A 19 -34.09 -1.84 -13.66
N ALA A 20 -35.09 -2.71 -13.64
CA ALA A 20 -35.25 -3.74 -12.60
C ALA A 20 -34.19 -4.86 -12.73
N GLU A 21 -33.81 -5.26 -13.94
CA GLU A 21 -32.70 -6.18 -14.18
C GLU A 21 -31.32 -5.58 -13.85
N ALA A 22 -31.14 -4.28 -14.14
CA ALA A 22 -29.92 -3.55 -13.73
C ALA A 22 -29.79 -3.38 -12.21
N LYS A 23 -30.89 -3.59 -11.44
CA LYS A 23 -30.94 -3.53 -9.98
C LYS A 23 -30.84 -4.89 -9.28
N LYS A 24 -30.70 -6.00 -10.01
CA LYS A 24 -30.35 -7.27 -9.34
C LYS A 24 -29.03 -7.08 -8.62
N PRO A 25 -28.95 -7.33 -7.29
CA PRO A 25 -27.70 -7.21 -6.58
C PRO A 25 -26.69 -8.12 -7.29
N ARG A 26 -25.56 -7.54 -7.74
CA ARG A 26 -24.48 -8.35 -8.35
C ARG A 26 -24.18 -9.49 -7.39
N GLN A 27 -24.35 -10.73 -7.82
CA GLN A 27 -23.96 -11.87 -7.03
C GLN A 27 -22.48 -11.75 -6.67
N ILE A 28 -22.20 -11.91 -5.39
CA ILE A 28 -20.83 -11.84 -4.88
C ILE A 28 -20.14 -13.12 -5.35
N PRO A 29 -19.00 -13.02 -6.08
CA PRO A 29 -18.31 -14.19 -6.59
C PRO A 29 -17.93 -15.19 -5.48
N ASP A 30 -18.04 -16.48 -5.76
CA ASP A 30 -17.79 -17.56 -4.79
C ASP A 30 -16.32 -17.67 -4.34
N TRP A 31 -15.38 -17.07 -5.09
CA TRP A 31 -13.97 -17.08 -4.70
C TRP A 31 -13.65 -16.19 -3.47
N TYR A 32 -14.56 -15.28 -3.09
CA TYR A 32 -14.39 -14.56 -1.81
C TYR A 32 -14.63 -15.51 -0.64
N PRO A 33 -13.75 -15.49 0.39
CA PRO A 33 -13.95 -16.31 1.58
C PRO A 33 -15.20 -15.88 2.34
N ASP A 34 -15.90 -16.83 2.92
CA ASP A 34 -16.95 -16.53 3.90
C ASP A 34 -16.35 -16.00 5.21
N LYS A 35 -17.15 -15.23 5.96
CA LYS A 35 -16.72 -14.58 7.20
C LYS A 35 -16.16 -15.55 8.22
N ASP A 36 -16.87 -16.67 8.47
CA ASP A 36 -16.50 -17.59 9.53
C ASP A 36 -15.20 -18.33 9.21
N SER A 37 -15.02 -18.74 7.94
CA SER A 37 -13.77 -19.34 7.48
C SER A 37 -12.60 -18.36 7.58
N LEU A 38 -12.81 -17.07 7.22
CA LEU A 38 -11.78 -16.07 7.34
C LEU A 38 -11.41 -15.81 8.79
N TYR A 39 -12.38 -15.67 9.70
CA TYR A 39 -12.10 -15.42 11.11
C TYR A 39 -11.29 -16.57 11.71
N ARG A 40 -11.68 -17.82 11.47
CA ARG A 40 -10.89 -19.00 11.90
C ARG A 40 -9.47 -18.96 11.32
N ALA A 41 -9.32 -18.63 10.04
CA ALA A 41 -8.03 -18.56 9.38
C ALA A 41 -7.16 -17.44 9.98
N VAL A 42 -7.71 -16.24 10.21
CA VAL A 42 -6.98 -15.11 10.82
C VAL A 42 -6.57 -15.43 12.26
N GLU A 43 -7.44 -16.10 13.03
CA GLU A 43 -7.12 -16.50 14.41
C GLU A 43 -6.04 -17.57 14.49
N SER A 44 -5.94 -18.43 13.49
CA SER A 44 -4.88 -19.46 13.38
C SER A 44 -3.51 -18.89 12.98
N ILE A 45 -3.47 -17.69 12.37
CA ILE A 45 -2.21 -17.04 11.98
C ILE A 45 -1.43 -16.64 13.25
N PRO A 46 -0.12 -16.90 13.31
CA PRO A 46 0.72 -16.43 14.41
C PRO A 46 0.55 -14.93 14.66
N PRO A 47 0.51 -14.48 15.92
CA PRO A 47 0.34 -13.06 16.24
C PRO A 47 1.48 -12.20 15.68
N PHE A 48 2.68 -12.75 15.59
CA PHE A 48 3.84 -12.10 14.99
C PHE A 48 4.01 -12.51 13.51
N GLY A 49 4.36 -11.55 12.64
CA GLY A 49 4.58 -11.82 11.23
C GLY A 49 5.01 -10.60 10.43
N ILE A 50 5.10 -10.76 9.13
CA ILE A 50 5.43 -9.70 8.18
C ILE A 50 4.20 -8.79 7.99
N TYR A 51 4.44 -7.47 7.90
CA TYR A 51 3.40 -6.47 7.62
C TYR A 51 3.47 -5.97 6.17
N LYS A 52 4.52 -5.22 5.82
CA LYS A 52 4.82 -4.80 4.44
C LYS A 52 5.83 -5.75 3.80
N ASP A 53 6.13 -5.55 2.53
CA ASP A 53 7.21 -6.26 1.86
C ASP A 53 8.54 -6.01 2.56
N ASN A 54 9.28 -7.07 2.87
CA ASN A 54 10.66 -6.99 3.34
C ASN A 54 11.57 -7.19 2.15
N TYR A 55 12.47 -6.25 1.89
CA TYR A 55 13.35 -6.30 0.73
C TYR A 55 14.73 -5.73 1.01
N ILE A 56 15.68 -6.15 0.20
CA ILE A 56 16.97 -5.52 0.01
C ILE A 56 17.21 -5.38 -1.49
N VAL A 57 17.45 -4.16 -1.93
CA VAL A 57 17.65 -3.81 -3.34
C VAL A 57 18.81 -2.85 -3.47
N THR A 58 19.50 -2.90 -4.59
CA THR A 58 20.58 -1.97 -4.94
C THR A 58 20.39 -1.47 -6.35
N GLY A 59 20.84 -0.25 -6.62
CA GLY A 59 20.70 0.34 -7.94
C GLY A 59 21.22 1.77 -8.00
N THR A 60 20.78 2.48 -9.02
CA THR A 60 21.31 3.80 -9.35
C THR A 60 20.21 4.80 -9.65
N SER A 61 20.52 6.08 -9.44
CA SER A 61 19.69 7.19 -9.85
C SER A 61 19.88 7.54 -11.31
N PHE A 62 18.77 7.75 -12.01
CA PHE A 62 18.80 8.29 -13.38
C PHE A 62 18.83 9.84 -13.42
N SER A 63 18.70 10.50 -12.29
CA SER A 63 18.71 11.98 -12.23
C SER A 63 20.09 12.59 -12.47
N GLY A 64 21.18 11.80 -12.37
CA GLY A 64 22.56 12.26 -12.42
C GLY A 64 23.33 11.91 -13.70
N GLY A 65 22.68 11.36 -14.73
CA GLY A 65 23.36 10.95 -15.98
C GLY A 65 24.07 9.62 -15.88
N ARG A 66 25.41 9.59 -15.84
CA ARG A 66 26.18 8.33 -15.77
C ARG A 66 26.04 7.63 -14.42
N VAL A 67 26.06 6.30 -14.44
CA VAL A 67 26.13 5.49 -13.20
C VAL A 67 27.47 5.71 -12.51
N THR A 68 27.42 6.13 -11.27
CA THR A 68 28.60 6.38 -10.42
C THR A 68 28.39 5.83 -9.02
N LYS A 69 29.45 5.71 -8.23
CA LYS A 69 29.35 5.34 -6.81
C LYS A 69 28.57 6.38 -5.97
N ASP A 70 28.48 7.62 -6.44
CA ASP A 70 27.84 8.72 -5.70
C ASP A 70 26.32 8.79 -5.94
N ASN A 71 25.82 8.23 -7.05
CA ASN A 71 24.41 8.16 -7.37
C ASN A 71 23.83 6.72 -7.31
N SER A 72 24.58 5.80 -6.72
CA SER A 72 24.20 4.41 -6.51
C SER A 72 24.15 4.08 -5.03
N ASP A 73 23.12 3.32 -4.63
CA ASP A 73 22.89 2.95 -3.25
C ASP A 73 22.36 1.52 -3.09
N ALA A 74 22.21 1.10 -1.85
CA ALA A 74 21.31 0.02 -1.49
C ALA A 74 20.20 0.57 -0.60
N LYS A 75 19.02 -0.02 -0.72
CA LYS A 75 17.86 0.27 0.09
C LYS A 75 17.30 -1.02 0.64
N PHE A 76 16.96 -1.05 1.93
CA PHE A 76 16.22 -2.18 2.46
C PHE A 76 15.05 -1.74 3.33
N GLN A 77 14.08 -2.60 3.43
CA GLN A 77 12.92 -2.44 4.29
C GLN A 77 12.71 -3.71 5.11
N ILE A 78 12.53 -3.51 6.42
CA ILE A 78 12.08 -4.55 7.34
C ILE A 78 10.75 -4.08 7.91
N SER A 79 9.72 -4.92 7.81
CA SER A 79 8.39 -4.58 8.30
C SER A 79 7.74 -5.77 8.97
N LEU A 80 7.34 -5.57 10.20
CA LEU A 80 6.83 -6.59 11.10
C LEU A 80 5.48 -6.14 11.68
N ARG A 81 4.65 -7.11 12.06
CA ARG A 81 3.40 -6.90 12.79
C ARG A 81 3.33 -7.80 14.00
N HIS A 82 2.68 -7.30 15.02
CA HIS A 82 2.27 -8.09 16.18
C HIS A 82 0.79 -7.83 16.48
N ARG A 83 -0.03 -8.87 16.46
CA ARG A 83 -1.43 -8.78 16.85
C ARG A 83 -1.52 -8.81 18.38
N LEU A 84 -1.97 -7.70 18.98
CA LEU A 84 -2.07 -7.53 20.43
C LEU A 84 -3.36 -8.14 20.98
N ILE A 85 -4.48 -7.93 20.29
CA ILE A 85 -5.81 -8.38 20.71
C ILE A 85 -6.46 -9.13 19.54
N LYS A 86 -7.08 -10.27 19.86
CA LYS A 86 -7.90 -11.05 18.93
C LYS A 86 -9.26 -10.36 18.71
N SER A 87 -10.11 -10.96 17.89
CA SER A 87 -11.42 -10.45 17.45
C SER A 87 -12.50 -10.31 18.52
N ILE A 88 -12.13 -10.03 19.77
CA ILE A 88 -13.07 -9.74 20.87
C ILE A 88 -13.66 -8.32 20.81
N LEU A 89 -13.08 -7.44 19.99
CA LEU A 89 -13.58 -6.10 19.76
C LEU A 89 -14.78 -6.12 18.80
N PRO A 90 -15.68 -5.11 18.86
CA PRO A 90 -16.81 -4.99 17.95
C PRO A 90 -16.39 -5.09 16.48
N LEU A 91 -17.28 -5.60 15.61
CA LEU A 91 -17.06 -5.76 14.16
C LEU A 91 -15.88 -6.68 13.81
N HIS A 92 -15.53 -7.61 14.68
CA HIS A 92 -14.35 -8.49 14.51
C HIS A 92 -13.06 -7.72 14.26
N THR A 93 -12.88 -6.62 14.97
CA THR A 93 -11.72 -5.75 14.89
C THR A 93 -10.55 -6.33 15.67
N TYR A 94 -9.36 -6.25 15.09
CA TYR A 94 -8.10 -6.67 15.67
C TYR A 94 -7.24 -5.46 16.01
N LEU A 95 -6.67 -5.43 17.21
CA LEU A 95 -5.64 -4.44 17.58
C LEU A 95 -4.26 -5.02 17.24
N PHE A 96 -3.45 -4.24 16.56
CA PHE A 96 -2.10 -4.66 16.17
C PHE A 96 -1.09 -3.52 16.30
N LEU A 97 0.14 -3.91 16.55
CA LEU A 97 1.32 -3.08 16.49
C LEU A 97 2.11 -3.45 15.24
N THR A 98 2.58 -2.47 14.50
CA THR A 98 3.52 -2.70 13.41
C THR A 98 4.76 -1.84 13.58
N TYR A 99 5.85 -2.32 13.00
CA TYR A 99 7.09 -1.58 12.89
C TYR A 99 7.63 -1.74 11.48
N THR A 100 7.92 -0.61 10.85
CA THR A 100 8.59 -0.59 9.55
C THR A 100 9.85 0.26 9.65
N GLN A 101 10.96 -0.29 9.24
CA GLN A 101 12.22 0.42 9.07
C GLN A 101 12.59 0.41 7.59
N LYS A 102 12.92 1.58 7.06
CA LYS A 102 13.47 1.77 5.72
C LYS A 102 14.83 2.41 5.85
N SER A 103 15.85 1.78 5.28
CA SER A 103 17.24 2.23 5.38
C SER A 103 17.84 2.42 4.00
N PHE A 104 18.58 3.51 3.84
CA PHE A 104 19.33 3.86 2.65
C PHE A 104 20.82 3.76 2.97
N TRP A 105 21.54 2.96 2.22
CA TRP A 105 22.91 2.56 2.50
C TRP A 105 23.81 2.87 1.30
N GLU A 106 24.78 3.74 1.49
CA GLU A 106 25.75 4.14 0.46
C GLU A 106 26.88 3.10 0.32
N ILE A 107 26.51 1.84 -0.03
CA ILE A 107 27.42 0.69 -0.05
C ILE A 107 28.59 0.83 -1.02
N TYR A 108 28.47 1.71 -2.01
CA TYR A 108 29.49 1.94 -3.05
C TYR A 108 30.49 3.05 -2.66
N LYS A 109 30.23 3.82 -1.60
CA LYS A 109 31.16 4.81 -1.07
C LYS A 109 32.23 4.17 -0.17
N ASP A 110 33.35 4.84 -0.01
CA ASP A 110 34.52 4.27 0.65
C ASP A 110 34.24 3.83 2.11
N SER A 111 33.57 4.62 2.92
CA SER A 111 33.21 4.28 4.31
C SER A 111 31.88 3.53 4.44
N LYS A 112 31.18 3.30 3.35
CA LYS A 112 29.86 2.58 3.31
C LYS A 112 28.87 3.03 4.40
N PRO A 113 28.59 4.33 4.58
CA PRO A 113 27.74 4.79 5.65
C PRO A 113 26.27 4.52 5.35
N PHE A 114 25.47 4.37 6.42
CA PHE A 114 24.05 4.55 6.29
C PHE A 114 23.75 6.02 6.10
N TYR A 115 23.14 6.34 4.97
CA TYR A 115 22.74 7.71 4.66
C TYR A 115 21.55 8.14 5.48
N GLU A 116 20.53 7.28 5.56
CA GLU A 116 19.28 7.57 6.26
C GLU A 116 18.62 6.28 6.76
N ASN A 117 17.96 6.40 7.92
CA ASN A 117 17.06 5.37 8.45
C ASN A 117 15.74 6.04 8.77
N ASN A 118 14.63 5.47 8.32
CA ASN A 118 13.28 5.94 8.66
C ASN A 118 12.57 4.84 9.45
N TYR A 119 12.11 5.18 10.64
CA TYR A 119 11.45 4.29 11.61
C TYR A 119 9.98 4.65 11.67
N ASN A 120 9.10 3.67 11.46
CA ASN A 120 7.65 3.87 11.45
C ASN A 120 6.95 2.84 12.35
N PRO A 121 6.95 3.04 13.68
CA PRO A 121 6.05 2.31 14.57
C PRO A 121 4.61 2.76 14.36
N THR A 122 3.68 1.81 14.41
CA THR A 122 2.26 2.06 14.17
C THR A 122 1.41 1.23 15.11
N LEU A 123 0.42 1.85 15.73
CA LEU A 123 -0.64 1.19 16.47
C LEU A 123 -1.94 1.32 15.69
N GLY A 124 -2.68 0.22 15.50
CA GLY A 124 -3.86 0.31 14.67
C GLY A 124 -4.88 -0.78 14.88
N PHE A 125 -6.07 -0.48 14.39
CA PHE A 125 -7.18 -1.39 14.29
C PHE A 125 -7.34 -1.87 12.85
N GLY A 126 -7.52 -3.19 12.67
CA GLY A 126 -7.83 -3.80 11.39
C GLY A 126 -9.16 -4.52 11.47
N MET A 127 -10.00 -4.33 10.45
CA MET A 127 -11.31 -4.98 10.37
C MET A 127 -11.55 -5.50 8.96
N PRO A 128 -12.26 -6.63 8.80
CA PRO A 128 -12.67 -7.10 7.49
C PRO A 128 -13.72 -6.18 6.88
N ILE A 129 -13.64 -5.96 5.57
CA ILE A 129 -14.69 -5.32 4.78
C ILE A 129 -15.55 -6.43 4.22
N THR A 130 -16.82 -6.45 4.62
CA THR A 130 -17.76 -7.52 4.25
C THR A 130 -18.82 -7.03 3.27
N ARG A 131 -19.27 -7.95 2.42
CA ARG A 131 -20.45 -7.79 1.58
C ARG A 131 -21.29 -9.06 1.70
N GLY A 132 -22.47 -8.95 2.35
CA GLY A 132 -23.21 -10.15 2.76
C GLY A 132 -22.35 -11.03 3.68
N ASP A 133 -22.22 -12.31 3.36
CA ASP A 133 -21.41 -13.29 4.11
C ASP A 133 -19.96 -13.42 3.60
N LYS A 134 -19.58 -12.63 2.61
CA LYS A 134 -18.24 -12.68 2.00
C LYS A 134 -17.38 -11.54 2.48
N VAL A 135 -16.08 -11.80 2.65
CA VAL A 135 -15.08 -10.79 2.93
C VAL A 135 -14.41 -10.38 1.64
N VAL A 136 -14.54 -9.11 1.29
CA VAL A 136 -14.07 -8.53 0.02
C VAL A 136 -12.82 -7.67 0.18
N GLY A 137 -12.40 -7.44 1.42
CA GLY A 137 -11.23 -6.60 1.70
C GLY A 137 -10.95 -6.46 3.18
N VAL A 138 -10.01 -5.57 3.50
CA VAL A 138 -9.61 -5.23 4.87
C VAL A 138 -9.48 -3.72 5.00
N GLY A 139 -10.04 -3.16 6.08
CA GLY A 139 -9.89 -1.76 6.46
C GLY A 139 -8.96 -1.61 7.66
N PHE A 140 -8.25 -0.48 7.74
CA PHE A 140 -7.36 -0.14 8.84
C PHE A 140 -7.59 1.30 9.29
N LEU A 141 -7.62 1.51 10.60
CA LEU A 141 -7.50 2.81 11.25
C LEU A 141 -6.23 2.78 12.11
N GLN A 142 -5.29 3.68 11.85
CA GLN A 142 -3.96 3.58 12.44
C GLN A 142 -3.46 4.94 12.92
N PHE A 143 -2.72 4.92 14.02
CA PHE A 143 -1.83 5.98 14.45
C PHE A 143 -0.40 5.60 14.06
N GLU A 144 0.22 6.39 13.21
CA GLU A 144 1.57 6.18 12.71
C GLU A 144 2.50 7.29 13.20
N HIS A 145 3.63 6.91 13.76
CA HIS A 145 4.77 7.80 13.94
C HIS A 145 5.82 7.45 12.89
N GLU A 146 6.45 8.46 12.29
CA GLU A 146 7.60 8.23 11.42
C GLU A 146 8.68 9.26 11.73
N SER A 147 9.91 8.76 11.95
CA SER A 147 11.07 9.60 12.27
C SER A 147 12.36 9.00 11.73
N ASN A 148 13.38 9.83 11.59
CA ASN A 148 14.70 9.36 11.18
C ASN A 148 15.67 9.10 12.34
N GLY A 149 15.25 9.35 13.59
CA GLY A 149 16.07 9.11 14.77
C GLY A 149 17.31 10.00 14.90
N ARG A 150 17.36 11.10 14.16
CA ARG A 150 18.42 12.10 14.27
C ARG A 150 17.96 13.25 15.16
N ASP A 151 18.90 14.07 15.58
CA ASP A 151 18.66 15.28 16.38
C ASP A 151 18.91 16.58 15.62
N SER A 152 18.66 17.69 16.27
CA SER A 152 18.96 19.06 15.83
C SER A 152 18.40 19.34 14.42
N ILE A 153 19.16 20.00 13.57
CA ILE A 153 18.77 20.38 12.18
C ILE A 153 18.54 19.18 11.25
N TRP A 154 19.01 18.01 11.65
CA TRP A 154 18.85 16.75 10.90
C TRP A 154 17.64 15.93 11.33
N SER A 155 16.97 16.32 12.42
CA SER A 155 15.76 15.68 12.89
C SER A 155 14.65 15.77 11.84
N ARG A 156 14.00 14.65 11.59
CA ARG A 156 12.76 14.58 10.79
C ARG A 156 11.79 13.67 11.51
N SER A 157 10.62 14.20 11.83
CA SER A 157 9.56 13.40 12.43
C SER A 157 8.18 13.95 12.08
N TRP A 158 7.20 13.08 12.01
CA TRP A 158 5.79 13.44 11.90
C TRP A 158 4.90 12.32 12.39
N ASN A 159 3.67 12.66 12.71
CA ASN A 159 2.65 11.72 13.09
C ASN A 159 1.46 11.80 12.12
N ARG A 160 0.74 10.69 12.00
CA ARG A 160 -0.42 10.59 11.12
C ARG A 160 -1.50 9.75 11.76
N ILE A 161 -2.75 10.19 11.64
CA ILE A 161 -3.91 9.30 11.74
C ILE A 161 -4.24 8.85 10.33
N THR A 162 -4.24 7.54 10.09
CA THR A 162 -4.41 6.98 8.74
C THR A 162 -5.63 6.10 8.65
N LEU A 163 -6.34 6.20 7.53
CA LEU A 163 -7.39 5.30 7.12
C LEU A 163 -6.94 4.60 5.84
N GLN A 164 -6.92 3.27 5.85
CA GLN A 164 -6.51 2.46 4.70
C GLN A 164 -7.57 1.40 4.41
N ALA A 165 -7.82 1.16 3.14
CA ALA A 165 -8.62 0.04 2.66
C ALA A 165 -7.85 -0.73 1.60
N ILE A 166 -7.93 -2.04 1.66
CA ILE A 166 -7.44 -2.98 0.66
C ILE A 166 -8.63 -3.76 0.16
N TYR A 167 -8.83 -3.80 -1.15
CA TYR A 167 -9.95 -4.46 -1.78
C TYR A 167 -9.46 -5.42 -2.88
N GLU A 168 -9.89 -6.67 -2.84
CA GLU A 168 -9.65 -7.65 -3.91
C GLU A 168 -10.74 -7.50 -4.98
N ILE A 169 -10.37 -7.02 -6.16
CA ILE A 169 -11.30 -6.91 -7.30
C ILE A 169 -11.56 -8.29 -7.88
N ASP A 170 -10.50 -9.08 -8.01
CA ASP A 170 -10.51 -10.47 -8.42
C ASP A 170 -9.29 -11.21 -7.82
N PRO A 171 -9.14 -12.54 -7.97
CA PRO A 171 -8.03 -13.30 -7.42
C PRO A 171 -6.63 -12.84 -7.86
N HIS A 172 -6.57 -12.03 -8.91
CA HIS A 172 -5.33 -11.55 -9.52
C HIS A 172 -5.08 -10.06 -9.30
N PHE A 173 -6.12 -9.28 -9.01
CA PHE A 173 -6.01 -7.84 -8.92
C PHE A 173 -6.51 -7.27 -7.59
N THR A 174 -5.63 -6.61 -6.87
CA THR A 174 -5.89 -5.95 -5.58
C THR A 174 -5.67 -4.46 -5.73
N VAL A 175 -6.54 -3.66 -5.15
CA VAL A 175 -6.39 -2.20 -5.04
C VAL A 175 -6.29 -1.79 -3.58
N GLN A 176 -5.54 -0.72 -3.32
CA GLN A 176 -5.39 -0.12 -2.01
C GLN A 176 -5.58 1.38 -2.13
N ALA A 177 -6.24 1.95 -1.11
CA ALA A 177 -6.29 3.39 -0.90
C ALA A 177 -5.93 3.67 0.55
N LYS A 178 -5.10 4.69 0.79
CA LYS A 178 -4.70 5.14 2.13
C LYS A 178 -4.71 6.64 2.16
N PHE A 179 -5.36 7.21 3.18
CA PHE A 179 -5.41 8.63 3.44
C PHE A 179 -4.90 8.90 4.85
N TRP A 180 -4.35 10.08 5.08
CA TRP A 180 -3.83 10.46 6.39
C TRP A 180 -4.04 11.92 6.69
N ILE A 181 -4.20 12.20 8.00
CA ILE A 181 -4.18 13.52 8.58
C ILE A 181 -2.86 13.65 9.34
N PRO A 182 -1.92 14.47 8.84
CA PRO A 182 -0.63 14.66 9.48
C PRO A 182 -0.72 15.68 10.62
N PHE A 183 0.13 15.52 11.64
CA PHE A 183 0.31 16.47 12.73
C PHE A 183 1.70 16.35 13.34
N ALA A 184 2.08 17.30 14.26
CA ALA A 184 3.41 17.41 14.83
C ALA A 184 4.49 17.52 13.73
N LEU A 185 4.40 18.57 12.92
CA LEU A 185 5.23 18.80 11.73
C LEU A 185 6.41 19.75 11.98
N SER A 186 6.73 20.09 13.24
CA SER A 186 7.73 21.09 13.59
C SER A 186 9.10 20.82 12.96
N ASP A 187 9.53 19.56 12.92
CA ASP A 187 10.84 19.17 12.39
C ASP A 187 10.91 19.21 10.86
N ASN A 188 9.78 19.19 10.20
CA ASN A 188 9.67 19.17 8.74
C ASN A 188 8.37 19.84 8.27
N PRO A 189 8.21 21.16 8.41
CA PRO A 189 6.96 21.90 8.21
C PRO A 189 6.41 21.79 6.78
N HIS A 190 7.26 21.49 5.81
CA HIS A 190 6.89 21.38 4.40
C HIS A 190 6.72 19.94 3.89
N ILE A 191 6.83 18.90 4.75
CA ILE A 191 6.81 17.51 4.31
C ILE A 191 5.53 17.16 3.54
N VAL A 192 4.39 17.71 3.93
CA VAL A 192 3.10 17.42 3.31
C VAL A 192 3.03 17.91 1.85
N ARG A 193 3.79 18.94 1.49
CA ARG A 193 3.89 19.40 0.11
C ARG A 193 4.42 18.30 -0.82
N TYR A 194 5.30 17.45 -0.31
CA TYR A 194 6.00 16.40 -1.06
C TYR A 194 5.44 14.99 -0.81
N ALA A 195 5.13 14.67 0.44
CA ALA A 195 4.54 13.39 0.84
C ALA A 195 3.02 13.32 0.67
N GLY A 196 2.33 14.48 0.62
CA GLY A 196 0.87 14.56 0.38
C GLY A 196 0.01 14.09 1.54
N TYR A 197 -1.24 13.74 1.22
CA TYR A 197 -2.29 13.34 2.17
C TYR A 197 -2.89 11.97 1.85
N GLY A 198 -2.44 11.32 0.79
CA GLY A 198 -3.01 10.04 0.39
C GLY A 198 -2.27 9.36 -0.75
N GLN A 199 -2.53 8.08 -0.85
CA GLN A 199 -1.96 7.22 -1.87
C GLN A 199 -2.98 6.19 -2.36
N VAL A 200 -2.78 5.73 -3.58
CA VAL A 200 -3.46 4.58 -4.15
C VAL A 200 -2.44 3.61 -4.71
N ALA A 201 -2.73 2.32 -4.62
CA ALA A 201 -1.88 1.30 -5.23
C ALA A 201 -2.72 0.21 -5.88
N GLY A 202 -2.19 -0.35 -6.97
CA GLY A 202 -2.71 -1.53 -7.63
C GLY A 202 -1.65 -2.61 -7.67
N THR A 203 -2.05 -3.86 -7.44
CA THR A 203 -1.17 -5.04 -7.56
C THR A 203 -1.84 -6.07 -8.45
N TYR A 204 -1.15 -6.47 -9.49
CA TYR A 204 -1.54 -7.56 -10.37
C TYR A 204 -0.66 -8.78 -10.14
N LYS A 205 -1.28 -9.94 -9.95
CA LYS A 205 -0.63 -11.25 -9.81
C LYS A 205 -1.00 -12.13 -11.01
N THR A 206 -0.01 -12.64 -11.73
CA THR A 206 -0.25 -13.53 -12.88
C THR A 206 -0.95 -14.83 -12.45
N ARG A 207 -1.67 -15.47 -13.38
CA ARG A 207 -2.42 -16.72 -13.11
C ARG A 207 -1.56 -17.87 -12.59
N ASN A 208 -0.29 -17.94 -13.01
CA ASN A 208 0.67 -18.94 -12.51
C ASN A 208 1.36 -18.51 -11.21
N GLU A 209 0.98 -17.33 -10.64
CA GLU A 209 1.54 -16.72 -9.43
C GLU A 209 3.06 -16.47 -9.46
N ARG A 210 3.68 -16.55 -10.64
CA ARG A 210 5.12 -16.34 -10.80
C ARG A 210 5.52 -14.87 -10.75
N PHE A 211 4.68 -13.99 -11.30
CA PHE A 211 4.96 -12.56 -11.36
C PHE A 211 3.92 -11.77 -10.56
N ARG A 212 4.41 -10.73 -9.87
CA ARG A 212 3.60 -9.67 -9.28
C ARG A 212 4.10 -8.32 -9.79
N PHE A 213 3.17 -7.49 -10.23
CA PHE A 213 3.43 -6.13 -10.66
C PHE A 213 2.62 -5.21 -9.78
N SER A 214 3.25 -4.18 -9.23
CA SER A 214 2.57 -3.21 -8.39
C SER A 214 2.89 -1.79 -8.85
N MET A 215 1.92 -0.90 -8.69
CA MET A 215 2.10 0.52 -8.91
C MET A 215 1.50 1.27 -7.72
N LEU A 216 2.31 2.11 -7.09
CA LEU A 216 1.92 3.02 -6.03
C LEU A 216 1.99 4.45 -6.56
N VAL A 217 0.94 5.21 -6.33
CA VAL A 217 0.86 6.64 -6.63
C VAL A 217 0.54 7.39 -5.35
N VAL A 218 1.42 8.29 -4.96
CA VAL A 218 1.23 9.19 -3.82
C VAL A 218 0.95 10.58 -4.35
N LYS A 219 -0.27 11.09 -4.14
CA LYS A 219 -0.64 12.45 -4.55
C LYS A 219 0.07 13.46 -3.64
N ARG A 220 0.94 14.29 -4.21
CA ARG A 220 1.62 15.36 -3.48
C ARG A 220 0.64 16.48 -3.08
N GLY A 221 1.02 17.31 -2.13
CA GLY A 221 0.24 18.46 -1.70
C GLY A 221 -0.05 19.44 -2.86
N GLY A 222 -1.15 20.20 -2.75
CA GLY A 222 -1.63 21.12 -3.77
C GLY A 222 -2.69 20.53 -4.72
N TRP A 223 -3.33 21.40 -5.52
CA TRP A 223 -4.46 21.05 -6.38
C TRP A 223 -4.06 20.59 -7.80
N ASN A 224 -2.77 20.60 -8.13
CA ASN A 224 -2.25 20.10 -9.40
C ASN A 224 -2.15 18.57 -9.43
N LEU A 225 -1.93 17.97 -10.61
CA LEU A 225 -1.84 16.52 -10.81
C LEU A 225 -0.45 15.94 -10.46
N ASN A 226 0.37 16.63 -9.69
CA ASN A 226 1.69 16.13 -9.29
C ASN A 226 1.58 14.93 -8.35
N ALA A 227 2.45 13.96 -8.56
CA ALA A 227 2.47 12.72 -7.77
C ALA A 227 3.89 12.17 -7.67
N ASN A 228 4.09 11.28 -6.70
CA ASN A 228 5.25 10.39 -6.62
C ASN A 228 4.81 9.00 -7.06
N PHE A 229 5.68 8.27 -7.74
CA PHE A 229 5.40 6.96 -8.29
C PHE A 229 6.40 5.94 -7.77
N GLN A 230 5.91 4.77 -7.42
CA GLN A 230 6.74 3.58 -7.26
C GLN A 230 6.14 2.46 -8.10
N MET A 231 6.96 1.79 -8.88
CA MET A 231 6.59 0.63 -9.67
C MET A 231 7.46 -0.54 -9.27
N ASP A 232 6.85 -1.69 -9.05
CA ASP A 232 7.54 -2.89 -8.60
C ASP A 232 7.21 -4.04 -9.54
N ALA A 233 8.24 -4.83 -9.87
CA ALA A 233 8.09 -6.12 -10.52
C ALA A 233 8.77 -7.20 -9.66
N ALA A 234 8.08 -8.29 -9.39
CA ALA A 234 8.57 -9.36 -8.54
C ALA A 234 8.39 -10.72 -9.20
N PHE A 235 9.48 -11.49 -9.32
CA PHE A 235 9.50 -12.85 -9.83
C PHE A 235 9.69 -13.83 -8.68
N ARG A 236 8.70 -14.72 -8.47
CA ARG A 236 8.70 -15.71 -7.40
C ARG A 236 9.69 -16.84 -7.68
N LEU A 237 10.64 -17.05 -6.78
CA LEU A 237 11.70 -18.05 -6.97
C LEU A 237 11.16 -19.48 -6.93
N SER A 238 10.21 -19.77 -6.05
CA SER A 238 9.60 -21.09 -5.93
C SER A 238 8.10 -20.97 -5.60
N LYS A 239 7.28 -21.90 -6.09
CA LYS A 239 5.83 -21.90 -5.83
C LYS A 239 5.48 -22.07 -4.33
N ILE A 240 6.35 -22.67 -3.55
CA ILE A 240 6.18 -22.88 -2.11
C ILE A 240 6.82 -21.79 -1.24
N SER A 241 7.60 -20.88 -1.86
CA SER A 241 8.32 -19.82 -1.19
C SER A 241 7.60 -18.47 -1.32
N ASN A 242 7.82 -17.57 -0.38
CA ASN A 242 7.44 -16.16 -0.44
C ASN A 242 8.61 -15.23 -0.80
N GLN A 243 9.68 -15.80 -1.38
CA GLN A 243 10.89 -15.11 -1.82
C GLN A 243 10.81 -14.78 -3.30
N TYR A 244 11.24 -13.57 -3.65
CA TYR A 244 11.16 -13.01 -4.99
C TYR A 244 12.47 -12.34 -5.38
N ILE A 245 12.85 -12.43 -6.67
CA ILE A 245 13.68 -11.42 -7.30
C ILE A 245 12.80 -10.18 -7.45
N TYR A 246 13.31 -9.02 -7.08
CA TYR A 246 12.51 -7.82 -6.93
C TYR A 246 13.18 -6.63 -7.63
N LEU A 247 12.45 -6.01 -8.53
CA LEU A 247 12.80 -4.78 -9.23
C LEU A 247 11.91 -3.67 -8.72
N GLN A 248 12.50 -2.55 -8.33
CA GLN A 248 11.78 -1.36 -7.86
C GLN A 248 12.23 -0.13 -8.63
N TYR A 249 11.29 0.59 -9.20
CA TYR A 249 11.49 1.93 -9.74
C TYR A 249 10.76 2.94 -8.90
N TYR A 250 11.48 3.95 -8.42
CA TYR A 250 10.93 5.09 -7.71
C TYR A 250 11.15 6.37 -8.51
N ASN A 251 10.13 7.24 -8.56
CA ASN A 251 10.22 8.53 -9.22
C ASN A 251 9.38 9.55 -8.45
N GLY A 252 10.02 10.54 -7.86
CA GLY A 252 9.35 11.56 -7.08
C GLY A 252 10.15 12.11 -5.91
N TYR A 253 9.43 12.63 -4.94
CA TYR A 253 9.92 13.23 -3.70
C TYR A 253 9.55 12.36 -2.50
N ALA A 254 10.11 12.65 -1.33
CA ALA A 254 9.78 11.95 -0.08
C ALA A 254 10.04 10.45 -0.09
N GLU A 255 11.06 9.98 -0.82
CA GLU A 255 11.50 8.59 -0.73
C GLU A 255 12.15 8.32 0.64
N SER A 256 12.91 9.29 1.16
CA SER A 256 13.47 9.32 2.51
C SER A 256 13.01 10.57 3.26
N MET A 257 13.11 10.55 4.60
CA MET A 257 12.70 11.69 5.41
C MET A 257 13.72 12.84 5.35
N ILE A 258 15.01 12.57 5.31
CA ILE A 258 16.04 13.62 5.30
C ILE A 258 15.97 14.46 4.04
N ASP A 259 15.68 13.84 2.90
CA ASP A 259 15.59 14.43 1.58
C ASP A 259 14.16 14.49 1.04
N TYR A 260 13.17 14.68 1.93
CA TYR A 260 11.77 14.67 1.50
C TYR A 260 11.46 15.72 0.41
N ASP A 261 12.23 16.77 0.32
CA ASP A 261 12.11 17.88 -0.62
C ASP A 261 13.00 17.76 -1.87
N ARG A 262 13.78 16.68 -1.98
CA ARG A 262 14.59 16.38 -3.16
C ARG A 262 13.91 15.38 -4.08
N PHE A 263 14.08 15.62 -5.38
CA PHE A 263 13.57 14.70 -6.40
C PHE A 263 14.52 13.52 -6.60
N HIS A 264 13.98 12.33 -6.58
CA HIS A 264 14.69 11.07 -6.81
C HIS A 264 14.09 10.28 -7.96
N SER A 265 14.94 9.63 -8.75
CA SER A 265 14.55 8.71 -9.81
C SER A 265 15.51 7.52 -9.78
N TYR A 266 15.12 6.45 -9.09
CA TYR A 266 15.98 5.27 -8.85
C TYR A 266 15.39 4.02 -9.46
N LEU A 267 16.24 3.21 -10.09
CA LEU A 267 15.95 1.82 -10.43
C LEU A 267 16.86 0.92 -9.60
N ARG A 268 16.25 0.04 -8.81
CA ARG A 268 16.95 -0.89 -7.93
C ARG A 268 16.47 -2.31 -8.16
N ILE A 269 17.38 -3.28 -8.06
CA ILE A 269 17.10 -4.70 -8.15
C ILE A 269 17.65 -5.43 -6.93
N GLY A 270 17.02 -6.52 -6.54
CA GLY A 270 17.47 -7.36 -5.44
C GLY A 270 16.46 -8.43 -5.08
N PHE A 271 16.23 -8.63 -3.79
CA PHE A 271 15.37 -9.68 -3.26
C PHE A 271 14.29 -9.10 -2.36
N ALA A 272 13.13 -9.76 -2.36
CA ALA A 272 12.04 -9.45 -1.45
C ALA A 272 11.42 -10.71 -0.86
N ILE A 273 10.93 -10.56 0.38
CA ILE A 273 10.01 -11.49 1.04
C ILE A 273 8.68 -10.77 1.17
N LYS A 274 7.64 -11.32 0.54
CA LYS A 274 6.32 -10.70 0.52
C LYS A 274 5.35 -11.40 1.45
N PRO A 275 4.42 -10.67 2.09
CA PRO A 275 3.32 -11.28 2.82
C PRO A 275 2.54 -12.25 1.91
N LYS A 276 1.97 -13.30 2.55
CA LYS A 276 1.30 -14.37 1.78
C LYS A 276 0.05 -13.88 1.04
N HIS A 277 -0.73 -13.00 1.66
CA HIS A 277 -2.01 -12.55 1.12
C HIS A 277 -1.90 -11.19 0.42
N PHE A 278 -1.60 -10.12 1.12
CA PHE A 278 -1.56 -8.76 0.58
C PHE A 278 -0.17 -8.14 0.74
N SER A 279 0.33 -7.50 -0.31
CA SER A 279 1.41 -6.52 -0.16
C SER A 279 0.78 -5.19 0.29
N ILE A 280 1.25 -4.64 1.40
CA ILE A 280 0.81 -3.36 1.95
C ILE A 280 1.89 -2.32 1.65
N PHE A 281 1.48 -1.15 1.13
CA PHE A 281 2.36 -0.04 0.80
C PHE A 281 2.37 1.04 1.87
#